data_ae83443c9b84a9db64817284eaeb479c
#
_entry.id   ae83443c9b84a9db64817284eaeb479c
#
_cell.length_a   1.000
_cell.length_b   1.000
_cell.length_c   1.000
_cell.angle_alpha   90.00
_cell.angle_beta   90.00
_cell.angle_gamma   90.00
#
_symmetry.space_group_name_H-M   'P 1'
#
loop_
_entity.id
_entity.type
_entity.pdbx_description
1 polymer ?
#
loop_
_entity_poly.entity_id
_entity_poly.type
_entity_poly.pdbx_seq_one_letter_code
_entity_poly.pdbx_strand_id
1 'polypeptide(L)'
;VTAWRNAVLEADAAMPFECLSRADLLTPQMLAELREIGCFRVYFGAESGSQRILDAMQKDSKVEDIRAAATMLKDAGIERGFFMMLGYPPEDLSDIRLTERMLMDIVPEMVGFSVAYPLEGTPFHDKVKAQIPLQAEQWQSGNENRVLFNAAYSTRFYAATIQRLQARLRLKRRSRFDRKVPVDLAKVAYYSLKAARARRDRRPRTLPQAGPGFSHNG
;
A
#
# COMPACT_ATOMS: atom_id res chain seq x y z
N VAL A 1 17.19 -19.63 -0.51
CA VAL A 1 17.26 -19.31 -1.96
C VAL A 1 18.34 -20.12 -2.64
N THR A 2 19.52 -20.31 -2.00
CA THR A 2 20.70 -20.97 -2.61
C THR A 2 20.40 -22.38 -3.18
N ALA A 3 19.73 -23.26 -2.42
CA ALA A 3 19.38 -24.60 -2.91
C ALA A 3 18.46 -24.54 -4.16
N TRP A 4 17.48 -23.64 -4.17
CA TRP A 4 16.60 -23.44 -5.32
C TRP A 4 17.37 -22.89 -6.53
N ARG A 5 18.21 -21.87 -6.30
CA ARG A 5 19.08 -21.32 -7.36
C ARG A 5 19.93 -22.44 -8.01
N ASN A 6 20.59 -23.29 -7.20
CA ASN A 6 21.42 -24.39 -7.72
C ASN A 6 20.60 -25.36 -8.57
N ALA A 7 19.44 -25.78 -8.08
CA ALA A 7 18.55 -26.68 -8.84
C ALA A 7 18.09 -26.09 -10.18
N VAL A 8 17.78 -24.78 -10.21
CA VAL A 8 17.38 -24.09 -11.45
C VAL A 8 18.53 -24.04 -12.45
N LEU A 9 19.75 -23.75 -11.99
CA LEU A 9 20.93 -23.71 -12.85
C LEU A 9 21.35 -25.10 -13.37
N GLU A 10 21.32 -26.12 -12.50
CA GLU A 10 21.59 -27.50 -12.88
C GLU A 10 20.61 -28.03 -13.93
N ALA A 11 19.36 -27.59 -13.87
CA ALA A 11 18.31 -27.94 -14.82
C ALA A 11 18.31 -27.09 -16.10
N ASP A 12 19.20 -26.08 -16.20
CA ASP A 12 19.20 -25.07 -17.29
C ASP A 12 17.81 -24.40 -17.46
N ALA A 13 17.12 -24.14 -16.33
CA ALA A 13 15.73 -23.69 -16.30
C ALA A 13 15.58 -22.22 -15.88
N ALA A 14 16.64 -21.42 -15.99
CA ALA A 14 16.58 -20.00 -15.69
C ALA A 14 15.62 -19.29 -16.66
N MET A 15 14.65 -18.54 -16.10
CA MET A 15 13.65 -17.82 -16.88
C MET A 15 13.27 -16.49 -16.19
N PRO A 16 12.78 -15.48 -16.93
CA PRO A 16 12.29 -14.25 -16.31
C PRO A 16 11.11 -14.53 -15.37
N PHE A 17 11.22 -14.07 -14.13
CA PHE A 17 10.12 -14.16 -13.14
C PHE A 17 10.14 -12.97 -12.17
N GLU A 18 9.03 -12.80 -11.49
CA GLU A 18 8.87 -11.89 -10.37
C GLU A 18 8.43 -12.67 -9.12
N CYS A 19 8.79 -12.19 -7.96
CA CYS A 19 8.43 -12.84 -6.70
C CYS A 19 8.01 -11.86 -5.62
N LEU A 20 7.48 -12.42 -4.52
CA LEU A 20 7.12 -11.66 -3.33
C LEU A 20 8.10 -11.98 -2.21
N SER A 21 8.41 -10.96 -1.40
CA SER A 21 9.24 -11.10 -0.21
C SER A 21 8.78 -10.13 0.88
N ARG A 22 9.43 -10.19 2.03
CA ARG A 22 9.38 -9.15 3.06
C ARG A 22 10.63 -8.28 2.93
N ALA A 23 10.50 -6.98 3.21
CA ALA A 23 11.61 -6.04 3.10
C ALA A 23 12.79 -6.42 4.01
N ASP A 24 12.50 -6.86 5.25
CA ASP A 24 13.47 -7.25 6.27
C ASP A 24 14.21 -8.57 5.99
N LEU A 25 13.73 -9.38 5.04
CA LEU A 25 14.36 -10.65 4.66
C LEU A 25 15.31 -10.51 3.47
N LEU A 26 15.32 -9.38 2.79
CA LEU A 26 16.18 -9.16 1.63
C LEU A 26 17.63 -8.94 2.06
N THR A 27 18.53 -9.70 1.45
CA THR A 27 19.98 -9.55 1.62
C THR A 27 20.66 -9.41 0.27
N PRO A 28 21.82 -8.74 0.17
CA PRO A 28 22.55 -8.61 -1.10
C PRO A 28 22.85 -9.97 -1.73
N GLN A 29 23.23 -10.98 -0.94
CA GLN A 29 23.46 -12.34 -1.44
C GLN A 29 22.20 -12.95 -2.04
N MET A 30 21.06 -12.88 -1.34
CA MET A 30 19.78 -13.39 -1.83
C MET A 30 19.39 -12.73 -3.15
N LEU A 31 19.59 -11.41 -3.28
CA LEU A 31 19.25 -10.68 -4.50
C LEU A 31 20.16 -11.06 -5.67
N ALA A 32 21.46 -11.27 -5.42
CA ALA A 32 22.38 -11.78 -6.44
C ALA A 32 21.96 -13.15 -6.94
N GLU A 33 21.63 -14.10 -6.03
CA GLU A 33 21.16 -15.43 -6.37
C GLU A 33 19.83 -15.41 -7.15
N LEU A 34 18.88 -14.55 -6.76
CA LEU A 34 17.61 -14.37 -7.47
C LEU A 34 17.83 -13.79 -8.87
N ARG A 35 18.73 -12.81 -8.99
CA ARG A 35 19.05 -12.19 -10.28
C ARG A 35 19.67 -13.19 -11.26
N GLU A 36 20.55 -14.07 -10.77
CA GLU A 36 21.24 -15.08 -11.56
C GLU A 36 20.26 -16.06 -12.24
N ILE A 37 19.14 -16.40 -11.59
CA ILE A 37 18.12 -17.31 -12.12
C ILE A 37 16.98 -16.60 -12.86
N GLY A 38 17.09 -15.27 -13.10
CA GLY A 38 16.18 -14.52 -13.95
C GLY A 38 15.15 -13.66 -13.21
N CYS A 39 15.25 -13.48 -11.90
CA CYS A 39 14.35 -12.57 -11.19
C CYS A 39 14.55 -11.13 -11.66
N PHE A 40 13.50 -10.53 -12.22
CA PHE A 40 13.56 -9.15 -12.69
C PHE A 40 12.81 -8.18 -11.77
N ARG A 41 11.90 -8.66 -10.90
CA ARG A 41 11.15 -7.83 -9.96
C ARG A 41 10.86 -8.54 -8.64
N VAL A 42 11.00 -7.82 -7.54
CA VAL A 42 10.55 -8.28 -6.22
C VAL A 42 9.49 -7.34 -5.68
N TYR A 43 8.36 -7.89 -5.28
CA TYR A 43 7.30 -7.18 -4.57
C TYR A 43 7.41 -7.38 -3.07
N PHE A 44 7.12 -6.34 -2.31
CA PHE A 44 6.95 -6.44 -0.85
C PHE A 44 5.93 -5.44 -0.30
N GLY A 45 5.36 -5.78 0.86
CA GLY A 45 4.42 -4.94 1.57
C GLY A 45 5.13 -3.77 2.25
N ALA A 46 5.23 -2.62 1.57
CA ALA A 46 5.72 -1.38 2.14
C ALA A 46 4.65 -0.69 2.99
N GLU A 47 3.39 -0.90 2.66
CA GLU A 47 2.16 -0.46 3.32
C GLU A 47 2.07 1.05 3.53
N SER A 48 2.98 1.68 4.29
CA SER A 48 2.96 3.10 4.61
C SER A 48 4.37 3.68 4.68
N GLY A 49 4.50 4.96 4.39
CA GLY A 49 5.71 5.74 4.67
C GLY A 49 5.70 6.38 6.06
N SER A 50 4.71 6.07 6.90
CA SER A 50 4.59 6.52 8.28
C SER A 50 4.88 5.39 9.24
N GLN A 51 5.91 5.52 10.09
CA GLN A 51 6.22 4.53 11.11
C GLN A 51 5.03 4.32 12.05
N ARG A 52 4.36 5.38 12.46
CA ARG A 52 3.15 5.32 13.29
C ARG A 52 2.07 4.40 12.72
N ILE A 53 1.93 4.35 11.40
CA ILE A 53 0.94 3.48 10.75
C ILE A 53 1.44 2.05 10.66
N LEU A 54 2.72 1.81 10.37
CA LEU A 54 3.32 0.48 10.41
C LEU A 54 3.19 -0.14 11.81
N ASP A 55 3.46 0.63 12.86
CA ASP A 55 3.31 0.20 14.25
C ASP A 55 1.83 -0.13 14.57
N ALA A 56 0.89 0.70 14.12
CA ALA A 56 -0.54 0.47 14.31
C ALA A 56 -1.05 -0.79 13.59
N MET A 57 -0.43 -1.16 12.47
CA MET A 57 -0.66 -2.40 11.73
C MET A 57 0.00 -3.62 12.39
N GLN A 58 0.81 -3.41 13.45
CA GLN A 58 1.61 -4.46 14.08
C GLN A 58 2.53 -5.17 13.07
N LYS A 59 3.07 -4.40 12.13
CA LYS A 59 4.08 -4.88 11.21
C LYS A 59 5.46 -4.67 11.83
N ASP A 60 6.22 -5.76 11.98
CA ASP A 60 7.60 -5.74 12.46
C ASP A 60 8.56 -5.19 11.40
N SER A 61 8.15 -4.15 10.67
CA SER A 61 8.98 -3.52 9.65
C SER A 61 9.07 -2.01 9.88
N LYS A 62 10.25 -1.46 9.65
CA LYS A 62 10.52 -0.03 9.78
C LYS A 62 10.53 0.63 8.41
N VAL A 63 10.22 1.92 8.36
CA VAL A 63 10.33 2.72 7.13
C VAL A 63 11.76 2.69 6.59
N GLU A 64 12.76 2.63 7.48
CA GLU A 64 14.17 2.50 7.14
C GLU A 64 14.47 1.18 6.43
N ASP A 65 13.89 0.06 6.88
CA ASP A 65 14.06 -1.27 6.26
C ASP A 65 13.46 -1.28 4.84
N ILE A 66 12.31 -0.63 4.64
CA ILE A 66 11.69 -0.46 3.32
C ILE A 66 12.61 0.31 2.38
N ARG A 67 13.22 1.40 2.87
CA ARG A 67 14.17 2.21 2.09
C ARG A 67 15.45 1.45 1.78
N ALA A 68 16.00 0.72 2.75
CA ALA A 68 17.18 -0.12 2.58
C ALA A 68 16.93 -1.23 1.56
N ALA A 69 15.81 -1.96 1.68
CA ALA A 69 15.40 -2.98 0.72
C ALA A 69 15.26 -2.41 -0.70
N ALA A 70 14.63 -1.25 -0.84
CA ALA A 70 14.50 -0.58 -2.13
C ALA A 70 15.86 -0.20 -2.76
N THR A 71 16.83 0.20 -1.94
CA THR A 71 18.19 0.52 -2.39
C THR A 71 18.92 -0.76 -2.83
N MET A 72 18.90 -1.83 -2.01
CA MET A 72 19.50 -3.11 -2.34
C MET A 72 18.96 -3.69 -3.65
N LEU A 73 17.64 -3.64 -3.86
CA LEU A 73 17.02 -4.09 -5.12
C LEU A 73 17.50 -3.29 -6.32
N LYS A 74 17.56 -1.96 -6.18
CA LYS A 74 18.06 -1.07 -7.23
C LYS A 74 19.50 -1.40 -7.60
N ASP A 75 20.36 -1.59 -6.60
CA ASP A 75 21.79 -1.88 -6.78
C ASP A 75 21.99 -3.27 -7.41
N ALA A 76 21.11 -4.22 -7.12
CA ALA A 76 21.08 -5.55 -7.76
C ALA A 76 20.48 -5.54 -9.18
N GLY A 77 19.98 -4.41 -9.69
CA GLY A 77 19.31 -4.30 -10.99
C GLY A 77 17.97 -5.03 -11.04
N ILE A 78 17.29 -5.18 -9.89
CA ILE A 78 15.97 -5.80 -9.75
C ILE A 78 14.94 -4.71 -9.55
N GLU A 79 13.83 -4.76 -10.30
CA GLU A 79 12.74 -3.80 -10.17
C GLU A 79 12.03 -3.93 -8.81
N ARG A 80 11.59 -2.80 -8.28
CA ARG A 80 10.91 -2.68 -6.98
C ARG A 80 9.41 -2.62 -7.16
N GLY A 81 8.71 -3.62 -6.61
CA GLY A 81 7.26 -3.66 -6.52
C GLY A 81 6.80 -3.36 -5.09
N PHE A 82 5.96 -2.35 -4.89
CA PHE A 82 5.43 -1.99 -3.59
C PHE A 82 3.93 -2.29 -3.51
N PHE A 83 3.52 -2.93 -2.42
CA PHE A 83 2.11 -2.92 -1.99
C PHE A 83 1.94 -1.84 -0.91
N MET A 84 0.98 -0.95 -1.15
CA MET A 84 0.68 0.19 -0.30
C MET A 84 -0.76 0.09 0.18
N MET A 85 -1.00 0.41 1.45
CA MET A 85 -2.32 0.44 2.05
C MET A 85 -2.62 1.83 2.59
N LEU A 86 -3.75 2.42 2.21
CA LEU A 86 -4.24 3.69 2.74
C LEU A 86 -5.47 3.44 3.62
N GLY A 87 -5.70 4.34 4.57
CA GLY A 87 -6.91 4.33 5.38
C GLY A 87 -6.88 3.40 6.57
N TYR A 88 -5.75 2.80 6.91
CA TYR A 88 -5.64 2.04 8.15
C TYR A 88 -5.66 3.00 9.37
N PRO A 89 -6.54 2.77 10.37
CA PRO A 89 -6.60 3.63 11.55
C PRO A 89 -5.29 3.56 12.37
N PRO A 90 -4.72 4.67 12.83
CA PRO A 90 -5.28 6.03 12.89
C PRO A 90 -4.77 6.98 11.78
N GLU A 91 -4.59 6.52 10.54
CA GLU A 91 -4.01 7.31 9.45
C GLU A 91 -4.68 8.66 9.27
N ASP A 92 -3.88 9.71 9.13
CA ASP A 92 -4.30 11.06 8.78
C ASP A 92 -3.52 11.63 7.58
N LEU A 93 -3.74 12.92 7.26
CA LEU A 93 -3.06 13.55 6.12
C LEU A 93 -1.55 13.66 6.30
N SER A 94 -1.04 13.71 7.52
CA SER A 94 0.40 13.77 7.76
C SER A 94 1.07 12.45 7.36
N ASP A 95 0.42 11.33 7.67
CA ASP A 95 0.89 9.99 7.32
C ASP A 95 0.83 9.76 5.81
N ILE A 96 -0.28 10.18 5.17
CA ILE A 96 -0.41 10.11 3.70
C ILE A 96 0.69 10.93 3.01
N ARG A 97 1.08 12.09 3.57
CA ARG A 97 2.20 12.90 3.05
C ARG A 97 3.55 12.21 3.23
N LEU A 98 3.77 11.51 4.35
CA LEU A 98 4.99 10.72 4.57
C LEU A 98 5.07 9.57 3.56
N THR A 99 3.96 8.87 3.32
CA THR A 99 3.84 7.82 2.30
C THR A 99 4.11 8.37 0.90
N GLU A 100 3.51 9.52 0.56
CA GLU A 100 3.78 10.19 -0.72
C GLU A 100 5.26 10.58 -0.87
N ARG A 101 5.87 11.15 0.17
CA ARG A 101 7.30 11.51 0.16
C ARG A 101 8.17 10.28 -0.08
N MET A 102 7.97 9.19 0.67
CA MET A 102 8.70 7.94 0.48
C MET A 102 8.60 7.43 -0.97
N LEU A 103 7.40 7.42 -1.54
CA LEU A 103 7.18 6.98 -2.93
C LEU A 103 7.87 7.90 -3.94
N MET A 104 7.87 9.21 -3.70
CA MET A 104 8.54 10.17 -4.60
C MET A 104 10.06 10.13 -4.48
N ASP A 105 10.61 9.75 -3.32
CA ASP A 105 12.06 9.59 -3.12
C ASP A 105 12.56 8.30 -3.78
N ILE A 106 11.87 7.19 -3.57
CA ILE A 106 12.26 5.86 -4.05
C ILE A 106 11.93 5.68 -5.53
N VAL A 107 10.76 6.14 -5.98
CA VAL A 107 10.22 5.95 -7.35
C VAL A 107 10.23 4.47 -7.76
N PRO A 108 9.54 3.58 -7.04
CA PRO A 108 9.52 2.16 -7.38
C PRO A 108 8.91 1.93 -8.77
N GLU A 109 9.29 0.85 -9.46
CA GLU A 109 8.84 0.54 -10.82
C GLU A 109 7.36 0.15 -10.85
N MET A 110 6.89 -0.57 -9.83
CA MET A 110 5.49 -0.96 -9.69
C MET A 110 4.94 -0.57 -8.32
N VAL A 111 3.68 -0.14 -8.28
CA VAL A 111 2.98 0.14 -7.02
C VAL A 111 1.53 -0.31 -7.13
N GLY A 112 1.16 -1.27 -6.30
CA GLY A 112 -0.21 -1.63 -6.01
C GLY A 112 -0.74 -0.83 -4.82
N PHE A 113 -1.93 -0.25 -4.93
CA PHE A 113 -2.59 0.44 -3.83
C PHE A 113 -3.88 -0.28 -3.44
N SER A 114 -4.09 -0.41 -2.15
CA SER A 114 -5.36 -0.82 -1.57
C SER A 114 -5.83 0.18 -0.52
N VAL A 115 -7.12 0.17 -0.22
CA VAL A 115 -7.67 0.80 0.98
C VAL A 115 -7.82 -0.27 2.05
N ALA A 116 -7.52 0.06 3.31
CA ALA A 116 -7.59 -0.87 4.41
C ALA A 116 -8.94 -1.60 4.44
N TYR A 117 -8.89 -2.92 4.31
CA TYR A 117 -10.04 -3.78 4.24
C TYR A 117 -10.03 -4.76 5.41
N PRO A 118 -11.05 -4.76 6.27
CA PRO A 118 -11.13 -5.64 7.42
C PRO A 118 -11.57 -7.05 7.00
N LEU A 119 -10.60 -7.91 6.69
CA LEU A 119 -10.87 -9.32 6.39
C LEU A 119 -11.33 -10.04 7.64
N GLU A 120 -12.42 -10.80 7.54
CA GLU A 120 -12.96 -11.61 8.61
C GLU A 120 -11.90 -12.59 9.15
N GLY A 121 -11.88 -12.79 10.47
CA GLY A 121 -10.87 -13.62 11.14
C GLY A 121 -9.51 -12.94 11.38
N THR A 122 -9.35 -11.64 11.01
CA THR A 122 -8.12 -10.89 11.29
C THR A 122 -8.26 -9.98 12.52
N PRO A 123 -7.16 -9.69 13.25
CA PRO A 123 -7.18 -8.72 14.35
C PRO A 123 -7.69 -7.33 13.94
N PHE A 124 -7.47 -6.94 12.69
CA PHE A 124 -8.00 -5.69 12.17
C PHE A 124 -9.52 -5.71 12.04
N HIS A 125 -10.10 -6.82 11.55
CA HIS A 125 -11.56 -6.99 11.51
C HIS A 125 -12.15 -6.88 12.91
N ASP A 126 -11.59 -7.59 13.88
CA ASP A 126 -12.07 -7.55 15.27
C ASP A 126 -12.05 -6.14 15.86
N LYS A 127 -11.03 -5.34 15.51
CA LYS A 127 -10.90 -3.95 15.94
C LYS A 127 -11.97 -3.03 15.37
N VAL A 128 -12.51 -3.30 14.19
CA VAL A 128 -13.44 -2.41 13.47
C VAL A 128 -14.81 -3.00 13.19
N LYS A 129 -15.08 -4.28 13.52
CA LYS A 129 -16.33 -5.00 13.21
C LYS A 129 -17.59 -4.27 13.67
N ALA A 130 -17.57 -3.62 14.83
CA ALA A 130 -18.70 -2.82 15.32
C ALA A 130 -19.03 -1.59 14.45
N GLN A 131 -18.14 -1.22 13.53
CA GLN A 131 -18.28 -0.08 12.63
C GLN A 131 -18.68 -0.49 11.22
N ILE A 132 -18.69 -1.81 10.92
CA ILE A 132 -19.04 -2.35 9.61
C ILE A 132 -20.56 -2.43 9.52
N PRO A 133 -21.22 -1.81 8.52
CA PRO A 133 -22.64 -1.95 8.32
C PRO A 133 -23.02 -3.39 8.00
N LEU A 134 -24.11 -3.91 8.59
CA LEU A 134 -24.62 -5.28 8.37
C LEU A 134 -24.80 -5.65 6.88
N GLN A 135 -25.10 -4.65 6.03
CA GLN A 135 -25.23 -4.84 4.58
C GLN A 135 -23.89 -4.96 3.83
N ALA A 136 -22.78 -4.73 4.51
CA ALA A 136 -21.43 -4.80 3.94
C ALA A 136 -20.73 -6.14 4.19
N GLU A 137 -21.38 -7.08 4.90
CA GLU A 137 -20.82 -8.37 5.29
C GLU A 137 -20.59 -9.33 4.11
N GLN A 138 -21.16 -9.04 2.94
CA GLN A 138 -20.86 -9.85 1.75
C GLN A 138 -19.63 -9.30 1.02
N TRP A 139 -18.52 -9.98 1.21
CA TRP A 139 -17.32 -9.74 0.43
C TRP A 139 -17.61 -10.01 -1.06
N GLN A 140 -17.58 -8.96 -1.87
CA GLN A 140 -17.66 -9.08 -3.32
C GLN A 140 -16.30 -8.68 -3.89
N SER A 141 -15.75 -9.51 -4.77
CA SER A 141 -14.51 -9.16 -5.49
C SER A 141 -14.70 -7.83 -6.21
N GLY A 142 -13.72 -6.92 -6.05
CA GLY A 142 -13.82 -5.55 -6.57
C GLY A 142 -14.11 -4.48 -5.49
N ASN A 143 -14.31 -4.87 -4.24
CA ASN A 143 -14.53 -3.95 -3.13
C ASN A 143 -13.24 -3.51 -2.41
N GLU A 144 -12.08 -3.96 -2.85
CA GLU A 144 -10.78 -3.74 -2.19
C GLU A 144 -10.40 -2.27 -1.99
N ASN A 145 -11.07 -1.38 -2.71
CA ASN A 145 -10.85 0.07 -2.62
C ASN A 145 -12.03 0.82 -1.96
N ARG A 146 -12.95 0.11 -1.28
CA ARG A 146 -14.07 0.72 -0.56
C ARG A 146 -13.78 0.76 0.93
N VAL A 147 -14.06 1.90 1.55
CA VAL A 147 -14.03 2.04 3.01
C VAL A 147 -15.29 1.40 3.58
N LEU A 148 -15.13 0.32 4.34
CA LEU A 148 -16.24 -0.43 4.95
C LEU A 148 -16.43 -0.11 6.44
N PHE A 149 -15.61 0.73 7.04
CA PHE A 149 -15.64 1.12 8.45
C PHE A 149 -15.46 2.65 8.58
N ASN A 150 -15.51 3.18 9.79
CA ASN A 150 -15.29 4.62 10.03
C ASN A 150 -13.82 5.01 9.88
N ALA A 151 -13.33 5.03 8.63
CA ALA A 151 -12.02 5.59 8.32
C ALA A 151 -12.01 7.12 8.43
N ALA A 152 -10.80 7.70 8.52
CA ALA A 152 -10.63 9.15 8.64
C ALA A 152 -11.19 9.93 7.44
N TYR A 153 -11.27 9.30 6.26
CA TYR A 153 -11.73 9.91 5.03
C TYR A 153 -12.68 8.98 4.25
N SER A 154 -13.41 9.57 3.30
CA SER A 154 -14.35 8.82 2.44
C SER A 154 -13.63 7.97 1.39
N THR A 155 -14.31 6.96 0.85
CA THR A 155 -13.85 6.18 -0.31
C THR A 155 -13.45 7.10 -1.48
N ARG A 156 -14.21 8.19 -1.73
CA ARG A 156 -13.90 9.16 -2.80
C ARG A 156 -12.56 9.87 -2.57
N PHE A 157 -12.23 10.18 -1.31
CA PHE A 157 -10.96 10.78 -0.97
C PHE A 157 -9.78 9.83 -1.24
N TYR A 158 -9.87 8.59 -0.77
CA TYR A 158 -8.80 7.60 -1.01
C TYR A 158 -8.63 7.28 -2.48
N ALA A 159 -9.71 7.08 -3.23
CA ALA A 159 -9.66 6.86 -4.66
C ALA A 159 -8.97 8.03 -5.41
N ALA A 160 -9.31 9.28 -5.08
CA ALA A 160 -8.67 10.45 -5.68
C ALA A 160 -7.19 10.56 -5.27
N THR A 161 -6.86 10.23 -4.02
CA THR A 161 -5.48 10.23 -3.50
C THR A 161 -4.62 9.19 -4.23
N ILE A 162 -5.10 7.95 -4.40
CA ILE A 162 -4.43 6.88 -5.14
C ILE A 162 -4.15 7.33 -6.58
N GLN A 163 -5.16 7.85 -7.28
CA GLN A 163 -5.01 8.32 -8.66
C GLN A 163 -3.98 9.46 -8.77
N ARG A 164 -3.96 10.37 -7.79
CA ARG A 164 -2.97 11.44 -7.71
C ARG A 164 -1.55 10.89 -7.51
N LEU A 165 -1.35 9.96 -6.57
CA LEU A 165 -0.06 9.33 -6.31
C LEU A 165 0.45 8.59 -7.54
N GLN A 166 -0.39 7.80 -8.20
CA GLN A 166 -0.05 7.11 -9.44
C GLN A 166 0.33 8.08 -10.57
N ALA A 167 -0.39 9.20 -10.73
CA ALA A 167 -0.07 10.21 -11.74
C ALA A 167 1.28 10.88 -11.44
N ARG A 168 1.57 11.19 -10.16
CA ARG A 168 2.88 11.75 -9.74
C ARG A 168 4.03 10.77 -9.97
N LEU A 169 3.85 9.49 -9.68
CA LEU A 169 4.85 8.46 -9.97
C LEU A 169 5.12 8.34 -11.47
N ARG A 170 4.08 8.35 -12.31
CA ARG A 170 4.26 8.38 -13.77
C ARG A 170 5.07 9.59 -14.22
N LEU A 171 4.78 10.79 -13.70
CA LEU A 171 5.56 12.00 -14.00
C LEU A 171 7.03 11.85 -13.62
N LYS A 172 7.31 11.30 -12.42
CA LYS A 172 8.70 11.11 -11.95
C LYS A 172 9.50 10.13 -12.82
N ARG A 173 8.82 9.10 -13.36
CA ARG A 173 9.45 8.08 -14.22
C ARG A 173 9.66 8.55 -15.66
N ARG A 174 8.93 9.59 -16.11
CA ARG A 174 9.00 10.08 -17.49
C ARG A 174 10.16 11.03 -17.72
N SER A 175 10.70 11.01 -18.93
CA SER A 175 11.55 12.09 -19.43
C SER A 175 10.72 13.37 -19.54
N ARG A 176 11.35 14.55 -19.31
CA ARG A 176 10.69 15.85 -19.46
C ARG A 176 10.16 16.11 -20.88
N PHE A 177 10.66 15.37 -21.88
CA PHE A 177 10.22 15.47 -23.29
C PHE A 177 9.13 14.44 -23.67
N ASP A 178 8.66 13.61 -22.73
CA ASP A 178 7.57 12.66 -23.01
C ASP A 178 6.26 13.41 -23.29
N ARG A 179 5.66 13.13 -24.46
CA ARG A 179 4.39 13.76 -24.91
C ARG A 179 3.22 13.57 -23.93
N LYS A 180 3.31 12.60 -23.02
CA LYS A 180 2.28 12.34 -21.99
C LYS A 180 2.47 13.16 -20.71
N VAL A 181 3.55 13.93 -20.57
CA VAL A 181 3.80 14.78 -19.38
C VAL A 181 2.65 15.78 -19.14
N PRO A 182 2.12 16.50 -20.14
CA PRO A 182 0.98 17.42 -19.92
C PRO A 182 -0.27 16.71 -19.41
N VAL A 183 -0.53 15.49 -19.89
CA VAL A 183 -1.68 14.67 -19.45
C VAL A 183 -1.54 14.26 -18.00
N ASP A 184 -0.35 13.82 -17.60
CA ASP A 184 -0.12 13.42 -16.21
C ASP A 184 -0.12 14.63 -15.26
N LEU A 185 0.36 15.80 -15.68
CA LEU A 185 0.23 17.06 -14.94
C LEU A 185 -1.25 17.44 -14.73
N ALA A 186 -2.06 17.38 -15.78
CA ALA A 186 -3.51 17.64 -15.70
C ALA A 186 -4.19 16.65 -14.74
N LYS A 187 -3.82 15.36 -14.77
CA LYS A 187 -4.31 14.35 -13.84
C LYS A 187 -3.93 14.66 -12.40
N VAL A 188 -2.68 15.07 -12.13
CA VAL A 188 -2.26 15.47 -10.77
C VAL A 188 -3.11 16.63 -10.29
N ALA A 189 -3.28 17.68 -11.07
CA ALA A 189 -4.12 18.84 -10.71
C ALA A 189 -5.56 18.43 -10.44
N TYR A 190 -6.19 17.71 -11.37
CA TYR A 190 -7.58 17.23 -11.26
C TYR A 190 -7.81 16.39 -10.01
N TYR A 191 -6.96 15.37 -9.77
CA TYR A 191 -7.14 14.49 -8.61
C TYR A 191 -6.76 15.17 -7.30
N SER A 192 -5.88 16.17 -7.29
CA SER A 192 -5.60 17.00 -6.11
C SER A 192 -6.84 17.80 -5.71
N LEU A 193 -7.51 18.43 -6.66
CA LEU A 193 -8.78 19.16 -6.42
C LEU A 193 -9.88 18.20 -5.95
N LYS A 194 -10.00 17.04 -6.59
CA LYS A 194 -11.00 16.03 -6.23
C LYS A 194 -10.78 15.48 -4.80
N ALA A 195 -9.54 15.20 -4.41
CA ALA A 195 -9.20 14.81 -3.05
C ALA A 195 -9.47 15.94 -2.03
N ALA A 196 -9.13 17.18 -2.37
CA ALA A 196 -9.39 18.33 -1.50
C ALA A 196 -10.89 18.58 -1.27
N ARG A 197 -11.72 18.39 -2.29
CA ARG A 197 -13.20 18.46 -2.18
C ARG A 197 -13.72 17.31 -1.31
N ALA A 198 -13.34 16.08 -1.63
CA ALA A 198 -13.78 14.89 -0.89
C ALA A 198 -13.29 14.85 0.57
N ARG A 199 -12.24 15.58 0.91
CA ARG A 199 -11.77 15.76 2.29
C ARG A 199 -12.78 16.55 3.13
N ARG A 200 -13.50 17.49 2.52
CA ARG A 200 -14.52 18.32 3.21
C ARG A 200 -15.78 17.51 3.51
N ASP A 201 -16.02 16.43 2.77
CA ASP A 201 -17.13 15.50 2.97
C ASP A 201 -16.85 14.54 4.15
N ARG A 202 -16.21 15.02 5.21
CA ARG A 202 -16.06 14.26 6.46
C ARG A 202 -17.45 13.96 7.00
N ARG A 203 -17.83 12.69 7.05
CA ARG A 203 -18.99 12.30 7.86
C ARG A 203 -18.65 12.68 9.30
N PRO A 204 -19.54 13.39 10.01
CA PRO A 204 -19.36 13.62 11.43
C PRO A 204 -19.18 12.25 12.09
N ARG A 205 -18.21 12.13 12.97
CA ARG A 205 -18.00 10.94 13.83
C ARG A 205 -19.15 10.88 14.85
N THR A 206 -20.33 10.49 14.43
CA THR A 206 -21.35 10.03 15.36
C THR A 206 -20.95 8.61 15.73
N LEU A 207 -20.21 8.46 16.82
CA LEU A 207 -20.18 7.20 17.54
C LEU A 207 -21.63 6.87 17.86
N PRO A 208 -22.10 5.62 17.62
CA PRO A 208 -23.38 5.21 18.18
C PRO A 208 -23.28 5.43 19.70
N GLN A 209 -24.16 6.24 20.24
CA GLN A 209 -24.33 6.33 21.70
C GLN A 209 -24.61 4.90 22.16
N ALA A 210 -23.85 4.42 23.14
CA ALA A 210 -24.17 3.18 23.82
C ALA A 210 -25.63 3.27 24.25
N GLY A 211 -26.45 2.41 23.69
CA GLY A 211 -27.85 2.29 24.09
C GLY A 211 -27.94 2.03 25.58
N PRO A 212 -29.05 2.45 26.24
CA PRO A 212 -29.21 2.27 27.66
C PRO A 212 -29.07 0.79 28.02
N GLY A 213 -28.22 0.54 29.02
CA GLY A 213 -27.92 -0.80 29.49
C GLY A 213 -29.19 -1.59 29.78
N PHE A 214 -29.26 -2.79 29.21
CA PHE A 214 -30.21 -3.81 29.70
C PHE A 214 -29.79 -4.16 31.13
N SER A 215 -30.58 -3.69 32.09
CA SER A 215 -30.53 -4.17 33.47
C SER A 215 -31.03 -5.62 33.45
N HIS A 216 -30.15 -6.55 33.74
CA HIS A 216 -30.60 -7.89 34.17
C HIS A 216 -31.18 -7.76 35.57
N ASN A 217 -32.50 -7.75 35.67
CA ASN A 217 -33.22 -8.16 36.83
C ASN A 217 -33.83 -9.57 36.55
N GLY A 218 -33.56 -10.50 37.46
CA GLY A 218 -34.19 -11.80 37.54
C GLY A 218 -33.18 -12.94 37.59
#